data_d5a645ab5e0a1885a3caf17f17e48c90
#
_entry.id   d5a645ab5e0a1885a3caf17f17e48c90
#
_cell.length_a   1.000
_cell.length_b   1.000
_cell.length_c   1.000
_cell.angle_alpha   90.00
_cell.angle_beta   90.00
_cell.angle_gamma   90.00
#
_symmetry.space_group_name_H-M   'P 1'
#
loop_
_entity.id
_entity.type
_entity.pdbx_description
1 polymer ?
#
loop_
_entity_poly.entity_id
_entity_poly.type
_entity_poly.pdbx_seq_one_letter_code
_entity_poly.pdbx_strand_id
1 'polypeptide(L)'
;MSDSTTRPKALIVISSARLLPLSEPEGDKIPTGFFLVELAAVMAKFEKTHDFVLATPDGKLPQLDINGLALNFQAAGGLGMATARVTLQTEVKHLSPQELRDKNPELLKRRNDELALAHRLLGRIPVSEPLPKTDEEAISIRDQVVADFDALPEREYLSIAQLIARHRDPADAFSLADIDFVHMPGGHAPMVDFHDNPEMGELLNTLREENVPVSLICHAPIALTSAKYRVDADGKTTTSTDHAYKAAHITTVPKYGEKMMLATQYPKIPGKRTRLTYYVDVALEEAGYDVSLTLNPSAVKTVWDEKYALLTGNGPQSVDEQADRLVGVLRDKAGAARS
;
A
#
# COMPACT_ATOMS: atom_id res chain seq x y z
N MET A 1 7.57 28.82 -28.84
CA MET A 1 7.63 27.35 -28.81
C MET A 1 7.56 26.99 -27.34
N SER A 2 6.43 26.55 -26.84
CA SER A 2 6.32 26.07 -25.46
C SER A 2 6.90 24.67 -25.46
N ASP A 3 8.05 24.50 -24.83
CA ASP A 3 8.55 23.17 -24.43
C ASP A 3 7.45 22.54 -23.54
N SER A 4 6.64 21.70 -24.11
CA SER A 4 5.77 20.83 -23.34
C SER A 4 6.67 19.72 -22.76
N THR A 5 7.41 20.04 -21.71
CA THR A 5 8.05 19.01 -20.93
C THR A 5 6.95 18.12 -20.38
N THR A 6 6.80 16.93 -20.96
CA THR A 6 5.90 15.88 -20.42
C THR A 6 6.30 15.64 -18.97
N ARG A 7 5.33 15.71 -18.05
CA ARG A 7 5.59 15.43 -16.64
C ARG A 7 6.06 13.99 -16.50
N PRO A 8 7.03 13.72 -15.62
CA PRO A 8 7.41 12.35 -15.29
C PRO A 8 6.21 11.54 -14.78
N LYS A 9 6.24 10.24 -15.00
CA LYS A 9 5.14 9.33 -14.62
C LYS A 9 5.51 8.52 -13.39
N ALA A 10 4.57 8.37 -12.47
CA ALA A 10 4.65 7.43 -11.37
C ALA A 10 3.57 6.35 -11.52
N LEU A 11 3.93 5.09 -11.33
CA LEU A 11 2.96 3.99 -11.33
C LEU A 11 2.50 3.70 -9.91
N ILE A 12 1.19 3.72 -9.71
CA ILE A 12 0.56 3.36 -8.45
C ILE A 12 -0.19 2.04 -8.65
N VAL A 13 0.26 0.98 -7.98
CA VAL A 13 -0.40 -0.34 -8.05
C VAL A 13 -1.11 -0.59 -6.73
N ILE A 14 -2.43 -0.67 -6.79
CA ILE A 14 -3.30 -0.84 -5.61
C ILE A 14 -3.97 -2.22 -5.70
N SER A 15 -4.05 -2.94 -4.58
CA SER A 15 -4.80 -4.19 -4.53
C SER A 15 -6.29 -3.96 -4.84
N SER A 16 -6.88 -4.82 -5.66
CA SER A 16 -8.32 -4.85 -5.96
C SER A 16 -9.10 -5.83 -5.08
N ALA A 17 -8.42 -6.56 -4.20
CA ALA A 17 -9.05 -7.52 -3.31
C ALA A 17 -9.98 -6.84 -2.30
N ARG A 18 -11.16 -7.43 -2.09
CA ARG A 18 -12.23 -6.89 -1.24
C ARG A 18 -12.48 -7.70 0.02
N LEU A 19 -12.05 -8.95 0.02
CA LEU A 19 -12.26 -9.90 1.11
C LEU A 19 -10.96 -10.61 1.45
N LEU A 20 -10.59 -10.58 2.72
CA LEU A 20 -9.44 -11.28 3.27
C LEU A 20 -9.89 -12.62 3.86
N PRO A 21 -9.39 -13.76 3.37
CA PRO A 21 -9.70 -15.06 3.96
C PRO A 21 -9.01 -15.24 5.32
N LEU A 22 -9.69 -15.95 6.21
CA LEU A 22 -9.16 -16.28 7.54
C LEU A 22 -8.85 -17.78 7.63
N SER A 23 -7.83 -18.13 8.43
CA SER A 23 -7.62 -19.54 8.84
C SER A 23 -8.45 -19.90 10.05
N GLU A 24 -8.78 -18.93 10.90
CA GLU A 24 -9.71 -19.07 12.02
C GLU A 24 -10.61 -17.81 12.09
N PRO A 25 -11.95 -17.95 12.06
CA PRO A 25 -12.70 -19.19 11.78
C PRO A 25 -12.47 -19.67 10.33
N GLU A 26 -12.37 -20.98 10.17
CA GLU A 26 -12.15 -21.59 8.86
C GLU A 26 -13.30 -21.29 7.89
N GLY A 27 -12.95 -20.84 6.67
CA GLY A 27 -13.91 -20.47 5.64
C GLY A 27 -14.50 -19.07 5.77
N ASP A 28 -14.30 -18.37 6.91
CA ASP A 28 -14.72 -16.99 7.08
C ASP A 28 -13.80 -16.05 6.26
N LYS A 29 -14.40 -14.95 5.80
CA LYS A 29 -13.70 -13.85 5.14
C LYS A 29 -14.14 -12.54 5.76
N ILE A 30 -13.23 -11.56 5.80
CA ILE A 30 -13.54 -10.23 6.31
C ILE A 30 -13.36 -9.17 5.21
N PRO A 31 -14.15 -8.08 5.24
CA PRO A 31 -13.92 -6.94 4.35
C PRO A 31 -12.49 -6.40 4.51
N THR A 32 -11.90 -5.99 3.38
CA THR A 32 -10.56 -5.40 3.34
C THR A 32 -10.44 -4.40 2.20
N GLY A 33 -9.32 -3.70 2.14
CA GLY A 33 -8.99 -2.74 1.10
C GLY A 33 -7.60 -2.15 1.34
N PHE A 34 -7.27 -1.11 0.59
CA PHE A 34 -6.06 -0.33 0.84
C PHE A 34 -6.26 0.72 1.94
N PHE A 35 -5.20 1.07 2.66
CA PHE A 35 -5.20 2.14 3.65
C PHE A 35 -4.88 3.49 3.00
N LEU A 36 -5.79 4.47 3.19
CA LEU A 36 -5.70 5.79 2.55
C LEU A 36 -4.37 6.49 2.85
N VAL A 37 -3.96 6.55 4.11
CA VAL A 37 -2.74 7.24 4.53
C VAL A 37 -1.48 6.69 3.83
N GLU A 38 -1.44 5.39 3.58
CA GLU A 38 -0.31 4.72 2.93
C GLU A 38 -0.19 5.04 1.45
N LEU A 39 -1.30 5.36 0.81
CA LEU A 39 -1.35 5.83 -0.57
C LEU A 39 -1.15 7.35 -0.65
N ALA A 40 -1.94 8.10 0.12
CA ALA A 40 -2.06 9.54 -0.02
C ALA A 40 -0.78 10.28 0.40
N ALA A 41 -0.04 9.80 1.40
CA ALA A 41 1.20 10.43 1.83
C ALA A 41 2.25 10.49 0.70
N VAL A 42 2.37 9.43 -0.10
CA VAL A 42 3.26 9.42 -1.27
C VAL A 42 2.68 10.28 -2.40
N MET A 43 1.40 10.07 -2.77
CA MET A 43 0.80 10.84 -3.86
C MET A 43 0.85 12.35 -3.61
N ALA A 44 0.66 12.82 -2.36
CA ALA A 44 0.75 14.24 -1.99
C ALA A 44 2.12 14.87 -2.26
N LYS A 45 3.20 14.10 -2.10
CA LYS A 45 4.57 14.58 -2.40
C LYS A 45 4.79 14.78 -3.90
N PHE A 46 4.11 14.01 -4.74
CA PHE A 46 4.37 13.95 -6.18
C PHE A 46 3.26 14.53 -7.06
N GLU A 47 2.05 14.84 -6.55
CA GLU A 47 0.92 15.29 -7.37
C GLU A 47 1.22 16.54 -8.22
N LYS A 48 2.14 17.40 -7.77
CA LYS A 48 2.51 18.63 -8.50
C LYS A 48 3.57 18.41 -9.57
N THR A 49 4.30 17.31 -9.50
CA THR A 49 5.47 17.04 -10.36
C THR A 49 5.28 15.83 -11.27
N HIS A 50 4.42 14.88 -10.93
CA HIS A 50 4.22 13.64 -11.67
C HIS A 50 2.78 13.48 -12.14
N ASP A 51 2.61 12.74 -13.23
CA ASP A 51 1.35 12.16 -13.64
C ASP A 51 1.28 10.72 -13.12
N PHE A 52 0.10 10.33 -12.60
CA PHE A 52 -0.08 9.00 -12.03
C PHE A 52 -0.73 8.05 -13.03
N VAL A 53 -0.08 6.92 -13.26
CA VAL A 53 -0.66 5.76 -13.92
C VAL A 53 -1.23 4.86 -12.81
N LEU A 54 -2.53 4.59 -12.87
CA LEU A 54 -3.23 3.77 -11.88
C LEU A 54 -3.37 2.34 -12.38
N ALA A 55 -3.03 1.37 -11.54
CA ALA A 55 -3.16 -0.03 -11.87
C ALA A 55 -3.61 -0.86 -10.66
N THR A 56 -4.20 -2.01 -10.95
CA THR A 56 -4.51 -3.08 -10.00
C THR A 56 -4.11 -4.41 -10.61
N PRO A 57 -4.00 -5.49 -9.84
CA PRO A 57 -3.64 -6.79 -10.41
C PRO A 57 -4.51 -7.22 -11.60
N ASP A 58 -5.82 -6.99 -11.54
CA ASP A 58 -6.80 -7.44 -12.51
C ASP A 58 -7.53 -6.31 -13.29
N GLY A 59 -7.13 -5.06 -13.11
CA GLY A 59 -7.76 -3.90 -13.75
C GLY A 59 -9.09 -3.46 -13.13
N LYS A 60 -9.55 -4.11 -12.06
CA LYS A 60 -10.76 -3.70 -11.35
C LYS A 60 -10.48 -2.56 -10.36
N LEU A 61 -11.55 -1.85 -9.98
CA LEU A 61 -11.45 -0.76 -9.00
C LEU A 61 -10.93 -1.27 -7.65
N PRO A 62 -9.92 -0.63 -7.06
CA PRO A 62 -9.48 -0.94 -5.70
C PRO A 62 -10.56 -0.55 -4.69
N GLN A 63 -10.55 -1.15 -3.51
CA GLN A 63 -11.46 -0.84 -2.42
C GLN A 63 -10.73 -0.07 -1.31
N LEU A 64 -11.29 1.08 -0.90
CA LEU A 64 -10.82 1.78 0.29
C LEU A 64 -11.26 1.02 1.54
N ASP A 65 -10.33 0.72 2.44
CA ASP A 65 -10.67 0.14 3.74
C ASP A 65 -11.14 1.22 4.71
N ILE A 66 -12.42 1.18 5.11
CA ILE A 66 -12.99 2.15 6.06
C ILE A 66 -12.24 2.15 7.39
N ASN A 67 -11.72 0.99 7.82
CA ASN A 67 -10.98 0.88 9.07
C ASN A 67 -9.66 1.65 9.02
N GLY A 68 -9.05 1.77 7.83
CA GLY A 68 -7.84 2.56 7.59
C GLY A 68 -8.05 4.08 7.72
N LEU A 69 -9.31 4.56 7.81
CA LEU A 69 -9.63 5.97 8.06
C LEU A 69 -9.65 6.34 9.55
N ALA A 70 -9.53 5.39 10.47
CA ALA A 70 -9.47 5.67 11.89
C ALA A 70 -8.33 6.64 12.23
N LEU A 71 -8.59 7.61 13.11
CA LEU A 71 -7.64 8.71 13.40
C LEU A 71 -6.28 8.22 13.93
N ASN A 72 -6.24 7.06 14.60
CA ASN A 72 -4.99 6.48 15.06
C ASN A 72 -4.05 6.06 13.92
N PHE A 73 -4.56 5.79 12.73
CA PHE A 73 -3.73 5.51 11.55
C PHE A 73 -3.21 6.79 10.89
N GLN A 74 -3.86 7.93 11.15
CA GLN A 74 -3.38 9.24 10.71
C GLN A 74 -2.19 9.76 11.54
N ALA A 75 -2.00 9.23 12.75
CA ALA A 75 -0.85 9.49 13.60
C ALA A 75 0.40 8.76 13.07
N ALA A 76 0.88 9.19 11.90
CA ALA A 76 2.10 8.69 11.26
C ALA A 76 3.30 9.55 11.65
N GLY A 77 4.51 8.98 11.59
CA GLY A 77 5.75 9.73 11.85
C GLY A 77 6.37 9.47 13.24
N GLY A 78 7.34 10.25 13.63
CA GLY A 78 8.29 10.04 14.72
C GLY A 78 7.76 9.67 16.12
N LEU A 79 8.64 9.64 17.11
CA LEU A 79 8.36 9.14 18.47
C LEU A 79 7.14 9.80 19.16
N GLY A 80 6.95 11.11 18.97
CA GLY A 80 5.81 11.85 19.52
C GLY A 80 4.48 11.37 18.94
N MET A 81 4.44 11.05 17.66
CA MET A 81 3.26 10.53 16.98
C MET A 81 3.00 9.06 17.34
N ALA A 82 4.03 8.26 17.57
CA ALA A 82 3.86 6.90 18.09
C ALA A 82 3.19 6.90 19.47
N THR A 83 3.55 7.83 20.34
CA THR A 83 2.92 8.02 21.65
C THR A 83 1.46 8.45 21.48
N ALA A 84 1.19 9.44 20.62
CA ALA A 84 -0.16 9.90 20.32
C ALA A 84 -1.03 8.74 19.79
N ARG A 85 -0.50 7.89 18.91
CA ARG A 85 -1.20 6.72 18.38
C ARG A 85 -1.61 5.74 19.48
N VAL A 86 -0.71 5.44 20.43
CA VAL A 86 -1.03 4.56 21.58
C VAL A 86 -2.10 5.19 22.46
N THR A 87 -2.03 6.50 22.71
CA THR A 87 -3.02 7.26 23.49
C THR A 87 -4.39 7.19 22.81
N LEU A 88 -4.45 7.47 21.50
CA LEU A 88 -5.68 7.37 20.70
C LEU A 88 -6.31 5.98 20.76
N GLN A 89 -5.51 4.91 20.61
CA GLN A 89 -6.02 3.53 20.72
C GLN A 89 -6.68 3.24 22.08
N THR A 90 -6.26 3.94 23.11
CA THR A 90 -6.88 3.84 24.45
C THR A 90 -8.12 4.72 24.54
N GLU A 91 -8.08 5.93 24.02
CA GLU A 91 -9.18 6.91 24.03
C GLU A 91 -10.38 6.48 23.21
N VAL A 92 -10.19 5.83 22.06
CA VAL A 92 -11.25 5.28 21.19
C VAL A 92 -12.27 4.42 21.95
N LYS A 93 -11.87 3.82 23.08
CA LYS A 93 -12.77 3.00 23.91
C LYS A 93 -13.66 3.81 24.86
N HIS A 94 -13.38 5.09 25.05
CA HIS A 94 -13.96 5.90 26.12
C HIS A 94 -14.57 7.21 25.64
N LEU A 95 -14.25 7.66 24.41
CA LEU A 95 -14.74 8.89 23.83
C LEU A 95 -15.82 8.62 22.78
N SER A 96 -16.80 9.51 22.69
CA SER A 96 -17.70 9.52 21.54
C SER A 96 -16.94 9.89 20.26
N PRO A 97 -17.48 9.53 19.07
CA PRO A 97 -16.90 9.95 17.79
C PRO A 97 -16.63 11.45 17.70
N GLN A 98 -17.53 12.28 18.21
CA GLN A 98 -17.37 13.73 18.18
C GLN A 98 -16.23 14.21 19.10
N GLU A 99 -16.20 13.72 20.36
CA GLU A 99 -15.13 14.09 21.30
C GLU A 99 -13.75 13.67 20.78
N LEU A 100 -13.67 12.52 20.09
CA LEU A 100 -12.42 12.06 19.50
C LEU A 100 -11.93 13.02 18.40
N ARG A 101 -12.84 13.48 17.54
CA ARG A 101 -12.54 14.49 16.51
C ARG A 101 -12.11 15.83 17.10
N ASP A 102 -12.84 16.30 18.10
CA ASP A 102 -12.57 17.60 18.73
C ASP A 102 -11.22 17.64 19.44
N LYS A 103 -10.79 16.52 20.00
CA LYS A 103 -9.47 16.38 20.64
C LYS A 103 -8.30 16.26 19.67
N ASN A 104 -8.56 15.84 18.43
CA ASN A 104 -7.52 15.53 17.46
C ASN A 104 -7.70 16.27 16.12
N PRO A 105 -7.79 17.62 16.12
CA PRO A 105 -8.10 18.41 14.93
C PRO A 105 -7.05 18.27 13.82
N GLU A 106 -5.77 18.11 14.17
CA GLU A 106 -4.70 17.94 13.17
C GLU A 106 -4.80 16.61 12.44
N LEU A 107 -5.13 15.53 13.13
CA LEU A 107 -5.32 14.23 12.51
C LEU A 107 -6.57 14.22 11.64
N LEU A 108 -7.66 14.85 12.09
CA LEU A 108 -8.86 15.05 11.31
C LEU A 108 -8.57 15.85 10.04
N LYS A 109 -7.82 16.96 10.15
CA LYS A 109 -7.42 17.76 9.00
C LYS A 109 -6.61 16.93 8.01
N ARG A 110 -5.61 16.18 8.48
CA ARG A 110 -4.80 15.30 7.63
C ARG A 110 -5.68 14.30 6.87
N ARG A 111 -6.56 13.58 7.55
CA ARG A 111 -7.49 12.64 6.91
C ARG A 111 -8.35 13.30 5.83
N ASN A 112 -8.89 14.49 6.13
CA ASN A 112 -9.73 15.22 5.18
C ASN A 112 -8.92 15.68 3.96
N ASP A 113 -7.70 16.15 4.13
CA ASP A 113 -6.80 16.52 3.04
C ASP A 113 -6.46 15.30 2.17
N GLU A 114 -6.21 14.14 2.78
CA GLU A 114 -5.93 12.88 2.10
C GLU A 114 -7.16 12.32 1.35
N LEU A 115 -8.37 12.43 1.93
CA LEU A 115 -9.62 12.09 1.24
C LEU A 115 -9.84 13.02 0.02
N ALA A 116 -9.64 14.34 0.19
CA ALA A 116 -9.75 15.28 -0.91
C ALA A 116 -8.73 14.99 -2.04
N LEU A 117 -7.53 14.54 -1.70
CA LEU A 117 -6.53 14.09 -2.67
C LEU A 117 -6.99 12.83 -3.39
N ALA A 118 -7.48 11.83 -2.65
CA ALA A 118 -7.99 10.58 -3.22
C ALA A 118 -9.16 10.84 -4.17
N HIS A 119 -10.10 11.71 -3.82
CA HIS A 119 -11.22 12.11 -4.68
C HIS A 119 -10.73 12.69 -6.03
N ARG A 120 -9.68 13.52 -6.00
CA ARG A 120 -9.12 14.10 -7.25
C ARG A 120 -8.40 13.07 -8.12
N LEU A 121 -7.71 12.12 -7.51
CA LEU A 121 -6.77 11.26 -8.20
C LEU A 121 -7.32 9.87 -8.53
N LEU A 122 -8.17 9.29 -7.68
CA LEU A 122 -8.64 7.91 -7.83
C LEU A 122 -9.98 7.79 -8.57
N GLY A 123 -10.81 8.84 -8.57
CA GLY A 123 -12.18 8.78 -9.09
C GLY A 123 -13.09 7.89 -8.23
N ARG A 124 -14.17 7.38 -8.81
CA ARG A 124 -15.12 6.50 -8.13
C ARG A 124 -14.42 5.19 -7.74
N ILE A 125 -14.45 4.87 -6.44
CA ILE A 125 -14.00 3.59 -5.90
C ILE A 125 -14.95 3.12 -4.79
N PRO A 126 -15.12 1.81 -4.58
CA PRO A 126 -15.88 1.29 -3.45
C PRO A 126 -15.16 1.50 -2.12
N VAL A 127 -15.96 1.60 -1.05
CA VAL A 127 -15.50 1.63 0.35
C VAL A 127 -15.95 0.34 1.03
N SER A 128 -15.08 -0.27 1.83
CA SER A 128 -15.38 -1.54 2.49
C SER A 128 -16.53 -1.43 3.49
N GLU A 129 -17.16 -2.57 3.78
CA GLU A 129 -18.00 -2.69 4.97
C GLU A 129 -17.14 -2.62 6.24
N PRO A 130 -17.66 -2.04 7.35
CA PRO A 130 -16.95 -2.02 8.60
C PRO A 130 -16.93 -3.41 9.24
N LEU A 131 -15.89 -3.70 9.99
CA LEU A 131 -15.84 -4.88 10.85
C LEU A 131 -16.54 -4.62 12.18
N PRO A 132 -17.02 -5.66 12.88
CA PRO A 132 -17.71 -5.51 14.15
C PRO A 132 -16.89 -4.85 15.27
N LYS A 133 -15.58 -4.76 15.13
CA LYS A 133 -14.65 -4.07 16.05
C LYS A 133 -13.95 -2.88 15.39
N THR A 134 -14.53 -2.34 14.35
CA THR A 134 -14.08 -1.09 13.74
C THR A 134 -14.25 0.07 14.73
N ASP A 135 -13.40 1.04 14.64
CA ASP A 135 -13.50 2.31 15.35
C ASP A 135 -14.84 3.00 15.01
N GLU A 136 -15.65 3.31 16.04
CA GLU A 136 -16.97 3.93 15.86
C GLU A 136 -16.88 5.30 15.17
N GLU A 137 -15.77 6.02 15.35
CA GLU A 137 -15.54 7.29 14.68
C GLU A 137 -15.39 7.07 13.17
N ALA A 138 -14.59 6.11 12.74
CA ALA A 138 -14.44 5.76 11.31
C ALA A 138 -15.78 5.26 10.72
N ILE A 139 -16.54 4.44 11.46
CA ILE A 139 -17.88 4.01 11.03
C ILE A 139 -18.81 5.21 10.83
N SER A 140 -18.78 6.20 11.73
CA SER A 140 -19.69 7.35 11.70
C SER A 140 -19.55 8.23 10.46
N ILE A 141 -18.44 8.16 9.74
CA ILE A 141 -18.21 8.92 8.49
C ILE A 141 -18.41 8.07 7.22
N ARG A 142 -18.60 6.75 7.35
CA ARG A 142 -18.59 5.83 6.22
C ARG A 142 -19.60 6.21 5.13
N ASP A 143 -20.85 6.46 5.50
CA ASP A 143 -21.91 6.73 4.53
C ASP A 143 -21.61 8.01 3.73
N GLN A 144 -21.02 9.02 4.37
CA GLN A 144 -20.58 10.22 3.67
C GLN A 144 -19.42 9.93 2.72
N VAL A 145 -18.43 9.16 3.15
CA VAL A 145 -17.29 8.77 2.31
C VAL A 145 -17.73 7.95 1.09
N VAL A 146 -18.69 7.02 1.28
CA VAL A 146 -19.31 6.28 0.17
C VAL A 146 -19.98 7.23 -0.82
N ALA A 147 -20.82 8.13 -0.32
CA ALA A 147 -21.55 9.08 -1.18
C ALA A 147 -20.58 10.00 -1.95
N ASP A 148 -19.52 10.47 -1.30
CA ASP A 148 -18.52 11.33 -1.91
C ASP A 148 -17.79 10.62 -3.06
N PHE A 149 -17.37 9.35 -2.89
CA PHE A 149 -16.75 8.57 -3.96
C PHE A 149 -17.73 8.17 -5.06
N ASP A 150 -18.98 7.83 -4.72
CA ASP A 150 -20.01 7.46 -5.71
C ASP A 150 -20.39 8.62 -6.64
N ALA A 151 -20.23 9.86 -6.18
CA ALA A 151 -20.47 11.06 -6.97
C ALA A 151 -19.37 11.36 -8.01
N LEU A 152 -18.23 10.66 -7.94
CA LEU A 152 -17.09 10.91 -8.82
C LEU A 152 -17.19 10.14 -10.14
N PRO A 153 -16.55 10.66 -11.22
CA PRO A 153 -16.41 9.90 -12.45
C PRO A 153 -15.52 8.66 -12.24
N GLU A 154 -15.76 7.65 -13.05
CA GLU A 154 -14.88 6.49 -13.12
C GLU A 154 -13.51 6.87 -13.68
N ARG A 155 -12.46 6.23 -13.18
CA ARG A 155 -11.12 6.30 -13.72
C ARG A 155 -10.72 4.94 -14.24
N GLU A 156 -9.86 4.95 -15.26
CA GLU A 156 -9.27 3.73 -15.77
C GLU A 156 -8.18 3.23 -14.82
N TYR A 157 -8.25 1.95 -14.50
CA TYR A 157 -7.22 1.18 -13.81
C TYR A 157 -6.71 0.11 -14.76
N LEU A 158 -5.43 0.16 -15.10
CA LEU A 158 -4.82 -0.86 -15.94
C LEU A 158 -4.60 -2.14 -15.12
N SER A 159 -4.77 -3.31 -15.75
CA SER A 159 -4.27 -4.54 -15.14
C SER A 159 -2.75 -4.64 -15.29
N ILE A 160 -2.10 -5.43 -14.42
CA ILE A 160 -0.67 -5.71 -14.54
C ILE A 160 -0.37 -6.35 -15.91
N ALA A 161 -1.23 -7.27 -16.36
CA ALA A 161 -1.10 -7.87 -17.70
C ALA A 161 -1.12 -6.82 -18.81
N GLN A 162 -2.01 -5.81 -18.74
CA GLN A 162 -2.05 -4.71 -19.71
C GLN A 162 -0.78 -3.86 -19.65
N LEU A 163 -0.25 -3.55 -18.46
CA LEU A 163 1.01 -2.80 -18.33
C LEU A 163 2.17 -3.53 -19.00
N ILE A 164 2.29 -4.84 -18.77
CA ILE A 164 3.33 -5.68 -19.36
C ILE A 164 3.17 -5.78 -20.88
N ALA A 165 1.93 -5.99 -21.36
CA ALA A 165 1.65 -6.08 -22.80
C ALA A 165 2.01 -4.76 -23.50
N ARG A 166 1.62 -3.60 -22.94
CA ARG A 166 1.94 -2.28 -23.49
C ARG A 166 3.45 -2.01 -23.48
N HIS A 167 4.14 -2.37 -22.41
CA HIS A 167 5.61 -2.23 -22.33
C HIS A 167 6.34 -3.05 -23.40
N ARG A 168 5.82 -4.25 -23.73
CA ARG A 168 6.38 -5.15 -24.72
C ARG A 168 6.05 -4.78 -26.17
N ASP A 169 5.03 -3.96 -26.38
CA ASP A 169 4.65 -3.50 -27.72
C ASP A 169 5.51 -2.30 -28.14
N PRO A 170 6.41 -2.44 -29.12
CA PRO A 170 7.26 -1.33 -29.56
C PRO A 170 6.47 -0.22 -30.28
N ALA A 171 5.19 -0.43 -30.60
CA ALA A 171 4.33 0.58 -31.20
C ALA A 171 3.52 1.37 -30.15
N ASP A 172 3.44 0.89 -28.90
CA ASP A 172 2.78 1.64 -27.81
C ASP A 172 3.69 2.75 -27.29
N ALA A 173 3.10 3.92 -27.05
CA ALA A 173 3.81 5.06 -26.46
C ALA A 173 4.08 4.91 -24.95
N PHE A 174 3.60 3.85 -24.32
CA PHE A 174 3.82 3.55 -22.91
C PHE A 174 4.98 2.56 -22.75
N SER A 175 5.89 2.88 -21.85
CA SER A 175 6.91 1.94 -21.39
C SER A 175 7.04 2.00 -19.88
N LEU A 176 7.31 0.85 -19.23
CA LEU A 176 7.70 0.80 -17.82
C LEU A 176 9.06 1.48 -17.58
N ALA A 177 9.92 1.56 -18.59
CA ALA A 177 11.18 2.32 -18.54
C ALA A 177 10.97 3.83 -18.33
N ASP A 178 9.80 4.38 -18.72
CA ASP A 178 9.45 5.80 -18.58
C ASP A 178 8.84 6.11 -17.19
N ILE A 179 8.74 5.13 -16.32
CA ILE A 179 8.21 5.28 -14.97
C ILE A 179 9.34 5.68 -14.01
N ASP A 180 9.19 6.82 -13.35
CA ASP A 180 10.19 7.32 -12.39
C ASP A 180 10.26 6.46 -11.14
N PHE A 181 9.11 6.02 -10.64
CA PHE A 181 8.98 5.09 -9.52
C PHE A 181 7.64 4.35 -9.52
N VAL A 182 7.59 3.25 -8.79
CA VAL A 182 6.35 2.54 -8.47
C VAL A 182 6.08 2.64 -6.97
N HIS A 183 4.82 2.87 -6.59
CA HIS A 183 4.38 2.78 -5.21
C HIS A 183 3.20 1.82 -5.06
N MET A 184 3.27 0.95 -4.06
CA MET A 184 2.21 0.01 -3.71
C MET A 184 1.82 0.21 -2.24
N PRO A 185 0.64 0.76 -1.96
CA PRO A 185 0.13 0.90 -0.59
C PRO A 185 -0.26 -0.46 -0.02
N GLY A 186 -0.31 -0.54 1.30
CA GLY A 186 -0.78 -1.73 2.00
C GLY A 186 -2.27 -1.67 2.35
N GLY A 187 -2.59 -1.88 3.61
CA GLY A 187 -3.83 -2.47 4.06
C GLY A 187 -3.68 -4.00 3.96
N HIS A 188 -4.69 -4.78 4.31
CA HIS A 188 -4.59 -6.26 4.21
C HIS A 188 -4.88 -6.80 2.80
N ALA A 189 -5.45 -6.01 1.91
CA ALA A 189 -5.83 -6.43 0.56
C ALA A 189 -4.65 -7.02 -0.27
N PRO A 190 -3.41 -6.48 -0.23
CA PRO A 190 -2.26 -7.07 -0.90
C PRO A 190 -1.97 -8.53 -0.53
N MET A 191 -2.36 -8.96 0.67
CA MET A 191 -2.21 -10.37 1.08
C MET A 191 -2.99 -11.34 0.20
N VAL A 192 -3.97 -10.86 -0.55
CA VAL A 192 -4.86 -11.70 -1.37
C VAL A 192 -4.39 -11.79 -2.81
N ASP A 193 -4.02 -10.67 -3.41
CA ASP A 193 -3.80 -10.57 -4.86
C ASP A 193 -2.38 -10.14 -5.27
N PHE A 194 -1.52 -9.72 -4.33
CA PHE A 194 -0.09 -9.51 -4.58
C PHE A 194 0.74 -10.76 -4.27
N HIS A 195 0.24 -11.60 -3.37
CA HIS A 195 0.93 -12.80 -2.93
C HIS A 195 0.88 -13.89 -4.00
N ASP A 196 2.02 -14.47 -4.30
CA ASP A 196 2.16 -15.65 -5.17
C ASP A 196 1.46 -15.48 -6.54
N ASN A 197 1.55 -14.27 -7.10
CA ASN A 197 0.89 -13.84 -8.34
C ASN A 197 1.90 -13.76 -9.49
N PRO A 198 1.76 -14.58 -10.56
CA PRO A 198 2.71 -14.61 -11.67
C PRO A 198 2.87 -13.27 -12.40
N GLU A 199 1.77 -12.52 -12.63
CA GLU A 199 1.82 -11.24 -13.31
C GLU A 199 2.52 -10.18 -12.46
N MET A 200 2.28 -10.19 -11.14
CA MET A 200 3.01 -9.33 -10.20
C MET A 200 4.52 -9.64 -10.22
N GLY A 201 4.87 -10.93 -10.31
CA GLY A 201 6.26 -11.34 -10.44
C GLY A 201 6.90 -10.81 -11.71
N GLU A 202 6.22 -10.92 -12.85
CA GLU A 202 6.71 -10.37 -14.12
C GLU A 202 6.86 -8.86 -14.07
N LEU A 203 5.87 -8.13 -13.49
CA LEU A 203 5.97 -6.69 -13.30
C LEU A 203 7.21 -6.31 -12.49
N LEU A 204 7.40 -6.94 -11.32
CA LEU A 204 8.54 -6.65 -10.44
C LEU A 204 9.88 -6.90 -11.15
N ASN A 205 10.02 -8.03 -11.86
CA ASN A 205 11.23 -8.35 -12.61
C ASN A 205 11.49 -7.33 -13.73
N THR A 206 10.46 -6.95 -14.49
CA THR A 206 10.58 -5.93 -15.54
C THR A 206 10.99 -4.58 -14.95
N LEU A 207 10.37 -4.13 -13.85
CA LEU A 207 10.75 -2.89 -13.18
C LEU A 207 12.22 -2.90 -12.72
N ARG A 208 12.69 -4.04 -12.27
CA ARG A 208 14.09 -4.21 -11.87
C ARG A 208 15.04 -4.17 -13.08
N GLU A 209 14.68 -4.79 -14.20
CA GLU A 209 15.42 -4.74 -15.45
C GLU A 209 15.52 -3.30 -15.99
N GLU A 210 14.44 -2.53 -15.87
CA GLU A 210 14.38 -1.10 -16.25
C GLU A 210 14.96 -0.16 -15.18
N ASN A 211 15.48 -0.69 -14.08
CA ASN A 211 16.05 0.08 -12.98
C ASN A 211 15.08 1.12 -12.37
N VAL A 212 13.80 0.79 -12.30
CA VAL A 212 12.74 1.61 -11.71
C VAL A 212 12.68 1.38 -10.20
N PRO A 213 12.77 2.42 -9.36
CA PRO A 213 12.60 2.29 -7.91
C PRO A 213 11.20 1.79 -7.55
N VAL A 214 11.14 0.80 -6.65
CA VAL A 214 9.89 0.23 -6.14
C VAL A 214 9.74 0.54 -4.66
N SER A 215 8.60 1.12 -4.28
CA SER A 215 8.25 1.50 -2.91
C SER A 215 7.05 0.68 -2.43
N LEU A 216 7.25 -0.15 -1.41
CA LEU A 216 6.22 -1.04 -0.83
C LEU A 216 6.04 -0.71 0.66
N ILE A 217 4.80 -0.71 1.17
CA ILE A 217 4.55 -0.39 2.57
C ILE A 217 3.60 -1.38 3.23
N CYS A 218 3.78 -1.58 4.53
CA CYS A 218 2.88 -2.37 5.38
C CYS A 218 2.79 -3.84 4.94
N HIS A 219 1.67 -4.26 4.33
CA HIS A 219 1.50 -5.61 3.78
C HIS A 219 1.91 -5.73 2.30
N ALA A 220 2.10 -4.61 1.59
CA ALA A 220 2.48 -4.63 0.18
C ALA A 220 3.81 -5.35 -0.13
N PRO A 221 4.82 -5.40 0.79
CA PRO A 221 6.04 -6.20 0.55
C PRO A 221 5.80 -7.67 0.24
N ILE A 222 4.61 -8.22 0.55
CA ILE A 222 4.22 -9.59 0.14
C ILE A 222 4.31 -9.80 -1.37
N ALA A 223 4.19 -8.75 -2.19
CA ALA A 223 4.38 -8.80 -3.63
C ALA A 223 5.72 -9.45 -4.02
N LEU A 224 6.75 -9.31 -3.18
CA LEU A 224 8.08 -9.87 -3.43
C LEU A 224 8.08 -11.41 -3.48
N THR A 225 7.13 -12.10 -2.82
CA THR A 225 6.98 -13.55 -2.95
C THR A 225 6.66 -13.98 -4.39
N SER A 226 6.14 -13.04 -5.19
CA SER A 226 5.82 -13.23 -6.61
C SER A 226 7.03 -13.09 -7.53
N ALA A 227 8.14 -12.47 -7.07
CA ALA A 227 9.32 -12.21 -7.91
C ALA A 227 9.98 -13.47 -8.50
N LYS A 228 9.70 -14.65 -7.94
CA LYS A 228 10.10 -15.95 -8.50
C LYS A 228 9.47 -16.27 -9.87
N TYR A 229 8.38 -15.59 -10.24
CA TYR A 229 7.66 -15.84 -11.48
C TYR A 229 8.13 -14.95 -12.62
N ARG A 230 8.17 -15.55 -13.83
CA ARG A 230 8.25 -14.83 -15.10
C ARG A 230 7.09 -15.29 -15.97
N VAL A 231 6.50 -14.37 -16.72
CA VAL A 231 5.44 -14.64 -17.70
C VAL A 231 5.95 -14.20 -19.07
N ASP A 232 6.04 -15.13 -20.02
CA ASP A 232 6.47 -14.82 -21.37
C ASP A 232 5.37 -14.16 -22.24
N ALA A 233 5.68 -13.87 -23.49
CA ALA A 233 4.74 -13.22 -24.41
C ALA A 233 3.51 -14.11 -24.75
N ASP A 234 3.65 -15.43 -24.63
CA ASP A 234 2.58 -16.39 -24.86
C ASP A 234 1.75 -16.66 -23.58
N GLY A 235 2.04 -15.95 -22.48
CA GLY A 235 1.37 -16.09 -21.18
C GLY A 235 1.82 -17.31 -20.37
N LYS A 236 2.90 -17.98 -20.78
CA LYS A 236 3.42 -19.14 -20.05
C LYS A 236 4.24 -18.68 -18.85
N THR A 237 3.85 -19.19 -17.68
CA THR A 237 4.54 -18.91 -16.42
C THR A 237 5.72 -19.88 -16.20
N THR A 238 6.84 -19.32 -15.78
CA THR A 238 8.02 -20.08 -15.31
C THR A 238 8.40 -19.59 -13.92
N THR A 239 9.12 -20.42 -13.16
CA THR A 239 9.59 -20.10 -11.80
C THR A 239 11.10 -20.22 -11.70
N SER A 240 11.72 -19.32 -10.92
CA SER A 240 13.15 -19.38 -10.61
C SER A 240 13.40 -19.01 -9.15
N THR A 241 14.28 -19.74 -8.50
CA THR A 241 14.81 -19.38 -7.18
C THR A 241 15.90 -18.30 -7.27
N ASP A 242 16.38 -18.00 -8.48
CA ASP A 242 17.35 -16.95 -8.78
C ASP A 242 16.63 -15.82 -9.51
N HIS A 243 15.86 -15.04 -8.77
CA HIS A 243 15.07 -13.92 -9.26
C HIS A 243 15.69 -12.57 -8.90
N ALA A 244 15.20 -11.51 -9.54
CA ALA A 244 15.80 -10.18 -9.51
C ALA A 244 15.90 -9.54 -8.12
N TYR A 245 15.07 -9.95 -7.14
CA TYR A 245 15.05 -9.41 -5.77
C TYR A 245 15.55 -10.40 -4.72
N LYS A 246 16.19 -11.50 -5.12
CA LYS A 246 16.66 -12.54 -4.20
C LYS A 246 17.54 -11.96 -3.09
N ALA A 247 17.19 -12.29 -1.84
CA ALA A 247 17.87 -11.85 -0.62
C ALA A 247 17.91 -10.31 -0.41
N ALA A 248 16.97 -9.56 -0.99
CA ALA A 248 16.84 -8.13 -0.69
C ALA A 248 16.61 -7.91 0.80
N HIS A 249 17.21 -6.84 1.34
CA HIS A 249 17.00 -6.37 2.71
C HIS A 249 15.73 -5.51 2.76
N ILE A 250 14.76 -5.91 3.59
CA ILE A 250 13.43 -5.31 3.59
C ILE A 250 12.85 -5.16 5.00
N THR A 251 11.77 -4.39 5.11
CA THR A 251 10.91 -4.37 6.30
C THR A 251 9.44 -4.50 5.91
N THR A 252 8.60 -4.90 6.84
CA THR A 252 7.16 -5.08 6.68
C THR A 252 6.46 -5.07 8.04
N VAL A 253 5.13 -5.21 8.05
CA VAL A 253 4.36 -5.38 9.28
C VAL A 253 4.78 -6.68 10.00
N PRO A 254 5.07 -6.63 11.31
CA PRO A 254 5.52 -7.80 12.04
C PRO A 254 4.35 -8.67 12.54
N LYS A 255 4.48 -9.98 12.42
CA LYS A 255 3.51 -10.99 12.90
C LYS A 255 3.03 -10.77 14.34
N TYR A 256 3.92 -10.34 15.24
CA TYR A 256 3.51 -10.10 16.62
C TYR A 256 2.59 -8.87 16.73
N GLY A 257 2.79 -7.83 15.91
CA GLY A 257 1.89 -6.68 15.80
C GLY A 257 0.52 -7.10 15.27
N GLU A 258 0.47 -7.89 14.20
CA GLU A 258 -0.76 -8.47 13.67
C GLU A 258 -1.50 -9.29 14.73
N LYS A 259 -0.81 -10.19 15.43
CA LYS A 259 -1.44 -11.00 16.49
C LYS A 259 -2.02 -10.16 17.62
N MET A 260 -1.37 -9.05 17.97
CA MET A 260 -1.87 -8.11 18.97
C MET A 260 -3.14 -7.41 18.47
N MET A 261 -3.16 -6.95 17.23
CA MET A 261 -4.36 -6.34 16.62
C MET A 261 -5.53 -7.33 16.54
N LEU A 262 -5.29 -8.55 16.07
CA LEU A 262 -6.27 -9.63 16.02
C LEU A 262 -6.82 -10.02 17.40
N ALA A 263 -6.05 -9.86 18.46
CA ALA A 263 -6.50 -10.15 19.81
C ALA A 263 -7.39 -9.05 20.41
N THR A 264 -7.17 -7.80 20.03
CA THR A 264 -7.72 -6.64 20.73
C THR A 264 -8.65 -5.75 19.91
N GLN A 265 -8.39 -5.63 18.60
CA GLN A 265 -9.02 -4.62 17.76
C GLN A 265 -9.37 -5.17 16.38
N TYR A 266 -9.04 -4.44 15.35
CA TYR A 266 -9.12 -4.76 13.94
C TYR A 266 -7.93 -5.65 13.52
N PRO A 267 -8.14 -6.69 12.72
CA PRO A 267 -9.40 -7.16 12.12
C PRO A 267 -10.11 -8.28 12.91
N LYS A 268 -10.31 -8.12 14.20
CA LYS A 268 -10.90 -9.14 15.08
C LYS A 268 -12.39 -9.34 14.86
N ILE A 269 -12.83 -10.60 14.77
CA ILE A 269 -14.24 -10.98 14.87
C ILE A 269 -14.62 -11.19 16.35
N PRO A 270 -15.62 -10.45 16.88
CA PRO A 270 -16.05 -10.60 18.28
C PRO A 270 -16.51 -12.01 18.61
N GLY A 271 -16.13 -12.52 19.80
CA GLY A 271 -16.53 -13.84 20.27
C GLY A 271 -15.83 -15.01 19.56
N LYS A 272 -15.00 -14.75 18.56
CA LYS A 272 -14.26 -15.78 17.83
C LYS A 272 -12.75 -15.56 17.96
N ARG A 273 -11.99 -16.64 17.89
CA ARG A 273 -10.55 -16.55 17.66
C ARG A 273 -10.34 -16.20 16.20
N THR A 274 -9.67 -15.07 15.93
CA THR A 274 -9.39 -14.63 14.56
C THR A 274 -7.92 -14.82 14.23
N ARG A 275 -7.64 -15.48 13.10
CA ARG A 275 -6.28 -15.67 12.58
C ARG A 275 -6.23 -15.50 11.07
N LEU A 276 -5.17 -14.88 10.60
CA LEU A 276 -4.86 -14.78 9.19
C LEU A 276 -4.38 -16.14 8.65
N THR A 277 -4.51 -16.34 7.35
CA THR A 277 -4.04 -17.55 6.67
C THR A 277 -2.51 -17.69 6.73
N TYR A 278 -1.79 -16.57 6.72
CA TYR A 278 -0.33 -16.46 6.90
C TYR A 278 0.03 -15.07 7.45
N TYR A 279 1.29 -14.82 7.72
CA TYR A 279 1.84 -13.52 8.14
C TYR A 279 2.92 -13.08 7.16
N VAL A 280 2.91 -11.80 6.78
CA VAL A 280 3.73 -11.26 5.70
C VAL A 280 5.23 -11.40 5.99
N ASP A 281 5.69 -11.07 7.21
CA ASP A 281 7.08 -11.22 7.63
C ASP A 281 7.56 -12.66 7.50
N VAL A 282 6.76 -13.62 7.96
CA VAL A 282 7.09 -15.05 7.89
C VAL A 282 7.16 -15.54 6.44
N ALA A 283 6.18 -15.17 5.61
CA ALA A 283 6.16 -15.58 4.21
C ALA A 283 7.36 -15.02 3.42
N LEU A 284 7.80 -13.81 3.75
CA LEU A 284 8.98 -13.20 3.14
C LEU A 284 10.29 -13.86 3.62
N GLU A 285 10.41 -14.18 4.91
CA GLU A 285 11.56 -14.95 5.44
C GLU A 285 11.64 -16.34 4.79
N GLU A 286 10.51 -17.05 4.67
CA GLU A 286 10.42 -18.34 3.99
C GLU A 286 10.77 -18.26 2.49
N ALA A 287 10.49 -17.12 1.85
CA ALA A 287 10.88 -16.84 0.47
C ALA A 287 12.36 -16.43 0.31
N GLY A 288 13.09 -16.29 1.42
CA GLY A 288 14.54 -16.05 1.43
C GLY A 288 14.97 -14.59 1.48
N TYR A 289 14.06 -13.68 1.85
CA TYR A 289 14.37 -12.26 2.05
C TYR A 289 15.01 -12.01 3.42
N ASP A 290 15.88 -10.99 3.51
CA ASP A 290 16.43 -10.49 4.77
C ASP A 290 15.46 -9.51 5.41
N VAL A 291 14.57 -10.01 6.28
CA VAL A 291 13.47 -9.24 6.86
C VAL A 291 13.90 -8.61 8.18
N SER A 292 13.95 -7.30 8.21
CA SER A 292 14.33 -6.49 9.37
C SER A 292 13.09 -5.89 10.04
N LEU A 293 12.74 -6.37 11.22
CA LEU A 293 11.58 -5.94 11.99
C LEU A 293 11.96 -4.99 13.14
N THR A 294 10.95 -4.27 13.68
CA THR A 294 11.08 -3.49 14.90
C THR A 294 10.56 -4.27 16.09
N LEU A 295 11.14 -4.10 17.28
CA LEU A 295 10.61 -4.69 18.51
C LEU A 295 9.30 -4.03 18.97
N ASN A 296 9.11 -2.76 18.64
CA ASN A 296 7.88 -2.02 18.91
C ASN A 296 7.07 -1.87 17.60
N PRO A 297 5.84 -2.42 17.50
CA PRO A 297 5.04 -2.37 16.28
C PRO A 297 4.62 -0.95 15.88
N SER A 298 4.68 0.02 16.83
CA SER A 298 4.41 1.43 16.55
C SER A 298 5.67 2.23 16.15
N ALA A 299 6.85 1.61 16.17
CA ALA A 299 8.07 2.30 15.75
C ALA A 299 8.11 2.46 14.24
N VAL A 300 8.59 3.61 13.79
CA VAL A 300 8.84 3.90 12.38
C VAL A 300 10.05 3.11 11.91
N LYS A 301 9.92 2.44 10.79
CA LYS A 301 11.02 1.80 10.10
C LYS A 301 10.82 1.83 8.60
N THR A 302 11.83 2.34 7.90
CA THR A 302 11.97 2.23 6.46
C THR A 302 13.30 1.57 6.12
N VAL A 303 13.35 0.82 5.05
CA VAL A 303 14.57 0.19 4.53
C VAL A 303 14.68 0.56 3.05
N TRP A 304 15.81 1.13 2.67
CA TRP A 304 16.22 1.30 1.26
C TRP A 304 17.34 0.32 0.96
N ASP A 305 17.06 -0.62 0.08
CA ASP A 305 18.06 -1.50 -0.51
C ASP A 305 18.48 -0.96 -1.87
N GLU A 306 19.61 -0.26 -1.89
CA GLU A 306 20.12 0.42 -3.08
C GLU A 306 20.42 -0.58 -4.22
N LYS A 307 20.94 -1.77 -3.87
CA LYS A 307 21.26 -2.82 -4.84
C LYS A 307 20.04 -3.21 -5.67
N TYR A 308 18.86 -3.20 -5.05
CA TYR A 308 17.61 -3.62 -5.67
C TYR A 308 16.70 -2.46 -6.08
N ALA A 309 17.10 -1.21 -5.82
CA ALA A 309 16.26 -0.02 -5.96
C ALA A 309 14.89 -0.22 -5.26
N LEU A 310 14.92 -0.78 -4.03
CA LEU A 310 13.74 -1.20 -3.30
C LEU A 310 13.62 -0.45 -1.97
N LEU A 311 12.52 0.27 -1.81
CA LEU A 311 12.16 0.98 -0.59
C LEU A 311 10.99 0.26 0.09
N THR A 312 11.13 -0.10 1.37
CA THR A 312 10.05 -0.72 2.14
C THR A 312 9.80 0.02 3.45
N GLY A 313 8.54 0.04 3.89
CA GLY A 313 8.10 0.62 5.16
C GLY A 313 7.22 -0.35 5.95
N ASN A 314 7.29 -0.26 7.28
CA ASN A 314 6.68 -1.26 8.17
C ASN A 314 5.21 -0.99 8.55
N GLY A 315 4.58 0.04 7.99
CA GLY A 315 3.16 0.32 8.24
C GLY A 315 2.80 1.81 8.22
N PRO A 316 1.55 2.17 8.57
CA PRO A 316 1.05 3.55 8.49
C PRO A 316 1.92 4.57 9.22
N GLN A 317 2.59 4.17 10.31
CA GLN A 317 3.49 5.05 11.06
C GLN A 317 4.75 5.46 10.30
N SER A 318 5.12 4.73 9.24
CA SER A 318 6.34 5.01 8.46
C SER A 318 6.09 5.77 7.15
N VAL A 319 4.84 6.11 6.83
CA VAL A 319 4.49 6.68 5.51
C VAL A 319 5.19 7.99 5.20
N ASP A 320 5.33 8.88 6.19
CA ASP A 320 5.96 10.20 5.99
C ASP A 320 7.45 10.05 5.72
N GLU A 321 8.15 9.22 6.54
CA GLU A 321 9.56 8.92 6.32
C GLU A 321 9.79 8.22 4.98
N GLN A 322 8.93 7.26 4.62
CA GLN A 322 9.03 6.57 3.34
C GLN A 322 8.84 7.50 2.15
N ALA A 323 7.85 8.39 2.21
CA ALA A 323 7.60 9.38 1.17
C ALA A 323 8.76 10.36 1.00
N ASP A 324 9.33 10.86 2.11
CA ASP A 324 10.49 11.76 2.09
C ASP A 324 11.74 11.04 1.56
N ARG A 325 11.94 9.79 1.94
CA ARG A 325 13.05 8.98 1.45
C ARG A 325 12.95 8.69 -0.04
N LEU A 326 11.73 8.43 -0.55
CA LEU A 326 11.50 8.26 -1.99
C LEU A 326 11.85 9.52 -2.77
N VAL A 327 11.49 10.71 -2.27
CA VAL A 327 11.92 11.99 -2.87
C VAL A 327 13.45 12.10 -2.92
N GLY A 328 14.14 11.69 -1.85
CA GLY A 328 15.61 11.66 -1.81
C GLY A 328 16.21 10.76 -2.88
N VAL A 329 15.73 9.51 -2.96
CA VAL A 329 16.17 8.50 -3.94
C VAL A 329 16.04 9.02 -5.38
N LEU A 330 14.92 9.62 -5.73
CA LEU A 330 14.69 10.14 -7.08
C LEU A 330 15.58 11.34 -7.39
N ARG A 331 15.84 12.21 -6.42
CA ARG A 331 16.78 13.34 -6.59
C ARG A 331 18.20 12.84 -6.85
N ASP A 332 18.65 11.83 -6.10
CA ASP A 332 19.99 11.27 -6.24
C ASP A 332 20.15 10.56 -7.59
N LYS A 333 19.11 9.81 -8.03
CA LYS A 333 19.06 9.21 -9.39
C LYS A 333 19.17 10.27 -10.49
N ALA A 334 18.43 11.38 -10.36
CA ALA A 334 18.49 12.48 -11.34
C ALA A 334 19.85 13.20 -11.33
N GLY A 335 20.52 13.29 -10.18
CA GLY A 335 21.88 13.83 -10.06
C GLY A 335 22.92 12.95 -10.76
N ALA A 336 22.85 11.64 -10.56
CA ALA A 336 23.72 10.66 -11.19
C ALA A 336 23.58 10.60 -12.74
N ALA A 337 22.37 10.83 -13.26
CA ALA A 337 22.14 10.85 -14.72
C ALA A 337 22.69 12.10 -15.41
N ARG A 338 23.07 13.15 -14.66
CA ARG A 338 23.64 14.41 -15.17
C ARG A 338 25.16 14.49 -15.05
N SER A 339 25.79 13.59 -14.31
CA SER A 339 27.25 13.47 -14.13
C SER A 339 27.86 12.49 -15.13
#